data_cee7ed64a8b59576208c5a07b26ae03a
#
_entry.id   cee7ed64a8b59576208c5a07b26ae03a
#
_cell.length_a   1.000
_cell.length_b   1.000
_cell.length_c   1.000
_cell.angle_alpha   90.00
_cell.angle_beta   90.00
_cell.angle_gamma   90.00
#
_symmetry.space_group_name_H-M   'P 1'
#
loop_
_entity.id
_entity.type
_entity.pdbx_description
1 polymer ?
#
loop_
_entity_poly.entity_id
_entity_poly.type
_entity_poly.pdbx_seq_one_letter_code
_entity_poly.pdbx_strand_id
1 'polypeptide(L)' 'MTTEELRLFQESLKCLPFCGSSIKDFAEQINVRPHTIYNYICGQYPSDKYYRFILYTLEKEYPNAIETAKSIIQRG' A
#
# COMPACT_ATOMS: atom_id res chain seq x y z
N MET A 1 -1.09 -1.31 15.12
CA MET A 1 -1.82 -1.45 13.85
C MET A 1 -2.88 -2.52 14.00
N THR A 2 -4.11 -2.21 13.64
CA THR A 2 -5.21 -3.17 13.68
C THR A 2 -5.21 -4.04 12.42
N THR A 3 -5.96 -5.15 12.46
CA THR A 3 -6.13 -6.02 11.30
C THR A 3 -6.78 -5.26 10.13
N GLU A 4 -7.73 -4.38 10.43
CA GLU A 4 -8.40 -3.59 9.41
C GLU A 4 -7.44 -2.59 8.75
N GLU A 5 -6.60 -1.94 9.55
CA GLU A 5 -5.59 -1.02 9.03
C GLU A 5 -4.59 -1.75 8.14
N LEU A 6 -4.15 -2.94 8.56
CA LEU A 6 -3.24 -3.74 7.75
C LEU A 6 -3.87 -4.16 6.44
N ARG A 7 -5.14 -4.57 6.48
CA ARG A 7 -5.86 -4.98 5.27
C ARG A 7 -5.98 -3.82 4.28
N LEU A 8 -6.33 -2.63 4.76
CA LEU A 8 -6.41 -1.44 3.91
C LEU A 8 -5.05 -1.10 3.31
N PHE A 9 -4.00 -1.19 4.11
CA PHE A 9 -2.63 -0.95 3.66
C PHE A 9 -2.24 -1.92 2.53
N GLN A 10 -2.48 -3.21 2.74
CA GLN A 10 -2.15 -4.23 1.74
C GLN A 10 -2.95 -4.07 0.45
N GLU A 11 -4.26 -3.83 0.57
CA GLU A 11 -5.11 -3.64 -0.60
C GLU A 11 -4.74 -2.36 -1.37
N SER A 12 -4.36 -1.30 -0.66
CA SER A 12 -3.92 -0.07 -1.30
C SER A 12 -2.67 -0.29 -2.14
N LEU A 13 -1.73 -1.08 -1.62
CA LEU A 13 -0.52 -1.43 -2.39
C LEU A 13 -0.87 -2.27 -3.62
N LYS A 14 -1.81 -3.20 -3.50
CA LYS A 14 -2.26 -4.01 -4.64
C LYS A 14 -2.93 -3.17 -5.73
N CYS A 15 -3.54 -2.05 -5.35
CA CYS A 15 -4.26 -1.19 -6.29
C CYS A 15 -3.35 -0.22 -7.04
N LEU A 16 -2.08 -0.10 -6.66
CA LEU A 16 -1.16 0.82 -7.30
C LEU A 16 -1.10 0.68 -8.83
N PRO A 17 -1.00 -0.54 -9.40
CA PRO A 17 -0.96 -0.67 -10.86
C PRO A 17 -2.19 -0.12 -11.57
N PHE A 18 -3.34 -0.13 -10.92
CA PHE A 18 -4.58 0.41 -11.48
C PHE A 18 -4.64 1.94 -11.38
N CYS A 19 -3.74 2.54 -10.61
CA CYS A 19 -3.71 3.99 -10.37
C CYS A 19 -2.51 4.66 -11.06
N GLY A 20 -1.86 3.96 -11.98
CA GLY A 20 -0.81 4.54 -12.81
C GLY A 20 0.60 4.35 -12.30
N SER A 21 0.81 3.49 -11.31
CA SER A 21 2.15 3.20 -10.81
C SER A 21 2.33 1.71 -10.61
N SER A 22 3.41 1.14 -11.13
CA SER A 22 3.76 -0.24 -10.80
C SER A 22 4.29 -0.29 -9.37
N ILE A 23 4.23 -1.47 -8.75
CA ILE A 23 4.78 -1.68 -7.41
C ILE A 23 6.28 -1.39 -7.41
N LYS A 24 6.98 -1.77 -8.47
CA LYS A 24 8.40 -1.50 -8.61
C LYS A 24 8.68 0.00 -8.63
N ASP A 25 7.93 0.75 -9.42
CA ASP A 25 8.11 2.20 -9.53
C ASP A 25 7.81 2.90 -8.21
N PHE A 26 6.76 2.48 -7.53
CA PHE A 26 6.43 3.02 -6.21
C PHE A 26 7.55 2.75 -5.21
N ALA A 27 8.08 1.52 -5.19
CA ALA A 27 9.17 1.16 -4.29
C ALA A 27 10.42 2.00 -4.55
N GLU A 28 10.75 2.22 -5.80
CA GLU A 28 11.88 3.08 -6.19
C GLU A 28 11.64 4.53 -5.74
N GLN A 29 10.43 5.02 -5.89
CA GLN A 29 10.05 6.37 -5.50
C GLN A 29 10.29 6.63 -4.01
N ILE A 30 10.01 5.65 -3.17
CA ILE A 30 10.17 5.77 -1.72
C ILE A 30 11.49 5.17 -1.22
N ASN A 31 12.37 4.75 -2.14
CA ASN A 31 13.69 4.19 -1.82
C ASN A 31 13.61 2.93 -0.96
N VAL A 32 12.68 2.05 -1.29
CA VAL A 32 12.47 0.76 -0.65
C VAL A 32 12.58 -0.31 -1.72
N ARG A 33 13.07 -1.50 -1.36
CA ARG A 33 13.18 -2.59 -2.32
C ARG A 33 11.78 -3.09 -2.73
N PRO A 34 11.53 -3.35 -4.03
CA PRO A 34 10.24 -3.89 -4.46
C PRO A 34 9.85 -5.16 -3.72
N HIS A 35 10.82 -6.01 -3.40
CA HIS A 35 10.60 -7.24 -2.64
C HIS A 35 9.94 -6.95 -1.28
N THR A 36 10.34 -5.88 -0.61
CA THR A 36 9.76 -5.48 0.67
C THR A 36 8.26 -5.17 0.52
N ILE A 37 7.90 -4.45 -0.55
CA ILE A 37 6.49 -4.12 -0.82
C ILE A 37 5.69 -5.39 -1.09
N TYR A 38 6.23 -6.30 -1.90
CA TYR A 38 5.56 -7.58 -2.17
C TYR A 38 5.36 -8.40 -0.90
N ASN A 39 6.32 -8.38 0.02
CA ASN A 39 6.18 -9.08 1.30
C ASN A 39 5.02 -8.50 2.12
N TYR A 40 4.85 -7.18 2.13
CA TYR A 40 3.73 -6.55 2.82
C TYR A 40 2.40 -6.99 2.19
N ILE A 41 2.32 -7.01 0.87
CA ILE A 41 1.13 -7.47 0.15
C ILE A 41 0.80 -8.91 0.52
N CYS A 42 1.82 -9.75 0.72
CA CYS A 42 1.65 -11.16 1.07
C CYS A 42 1.35 -11.41 2.55
N GLY A 43 1.32 -10.37 3.37
CA GLY A 43 0.89 -10.51 4.75
C GLY A 43 1.91 -10.13 5.82
N GLN A 44 3.12 -9.75 5.43
CA GLN A 44 4.12 -9.33 6.42
C GLN A 44 3.72 -7.97 7.03
N TYR A 45 3.84 -7.87 8.35
CA TYR A 45 3.56 -6.61 9.04
C TYR A 45 4.71 -5.63 8.85
N PRO A 46 4.45 -4.40 8.39
CA PRO A 46 5.50 -3.37 8.36
C PRO A 46 5.79 -2.86 9.77
N SER A 47 6.97 -2.29 9.97
CA SER A 47 7.24 -1.54 11.20
C SER A 47 6.40 -0.26 11.20
N ASP A 48 6.17 0.32 12.38
CA ASP A 48 5.41 1.58 12.50
C ASP A 48 5.98 2.66 11.61
N LYS A 49 7.29 2.78 11.56
CA LYS A 49 7.98 3.78 10.76
C LYS A 49 7.65 3.62 9.26
N TYR A 50 7.79 2.40 8.74
CA TYR A 50 7.51 2.14 7.33
C TYR A 50 6.02 2.25 7.04
N TYR A 51 5.17 1.78 7.93
CA TYR A 51 3.72 1.87 7.76
C TYR A 51 3.30 3.33 7.59
N ARG A 52 3.73 4.21 8.51
CA ARG A 52 3.37 5.62 8.45
C ARG A 52 3.92 6.31 7.22
N PHE A 53 5.17 6.02 6.88
CA PHE A 53 5.83 6.61 5.71
C PHE A 53 5.15 6.21 4.41
N ILE A 54 4.89 4.92 4.23
CA ILE A 54 4.26 4.40 3.02
C ILE A 54 2.82 4.90 2.92
N LEU A 55 2.08 4.87 4.02
CA LEU A 55 0.69 5.35 4.04
C LEU A 55 0.63 6.83 3.71
N TYR A 56 1.51 7.64 4.27
CA TYR A 56 1.59 9.07 3.97
C TYR A 56 1.84 9.30 2.48
N THR A 57 2.76 8.55 1.89
CA THR A 57 3.07 8.67 0.46
C THR A 57 1.86 8.26 -0.39
N LEU A 58 1.16 7.21 -0.01
CA LEU A 58 -0.05 6.78 -0.71
C LEU A 58 -1.13 7.86 -0.66
N GLU A 59 -1.35 8.44 0.51
CA GLU A 59 -2.37 9.49 0.67
C GLU A 59 -2.04 10.72 -0.15
N LYS A 60 -0.76 11.06 -0.26
CA LYS A 60 -0.31 12.25 -0.97
C LYS A 60 -0.26 12.04 -2.48
N GLU A 61 0.31 10.92 -2.93
CA GLU A 61 0.60 10.70 -4.35
C GLU A 61 -0.43 9.82 -5.05
N TYR A 62 -1.04 8.89 -4.32
CA TYR A 62 -1.95 7.91 -4.90
C TYR A 62 -3.23 7.75 -4.07
N PRO A 63 -3.97 8.84 -3.82
CA PRO A 63 -5.20 8.74 -3.00
C PRO A 63 -6.24 7.82 -3.63
N ASN A 64 -6.25 7.69 -4.97
CA ASN A 64 -7.17 6.79 -5.66
C ASN A 64 -6.92 5.32 -5.32
N ALA A 65 -5.67 4.95 -5.03
CA ALA A 65 -5.36 3.57 -4.62
C ALA A 65 -6.03 3.25 -3.29
N ILE A 66 -6.03 4.18 -2.36
CA ILE A 66 -6.67 4.01 -1.05
C ILE A 66 -8.19 3.95 -1.22
N GLU A 67 -8.77 4.81 -2.03
CA GLU A 67 -10.22 4.81 -2.28
C GLU A 67 -10.67 3.51 -2.95
N THR A 68 -9.90 3.04 -3.93
CA THR A 68 -10.18 1.76 -4.59
C THR A 68 -10.11 0.61 -3.60
N ALA A 69 -9.09 0.62 -2.74
CA ALA A 69 -8.94 -0.41 -1.72
C ALA A 69 -10.11 -0.43 -0.74
N LYS A 70 -10.58 0.73 -0.31
CA LYS A 70 -11.76 0.84 0.56
C LYS A 70 -12.99 0.23 -0.11
N SER A 71 -13.20 0.51 -1.38
CA SER A 71 -14.31 -0.07 -2.15
C SER A 71 -14.22 -1.59 -2.20
N ILE A 72 -13.04 -2.14 -2.45
CA ILE A 72 -12.84 -3.58 -2.51
C ILE A 72 -13.15 -4.24 -1.16
N ILE A 73 -12.66 -3.66 -0.08
CA ILE A 73 -12.89 -4.18 1.27
C ILE A 73 -14.36 -4.14 1.64
N GLN A 74 -15.06 -3.05 1.29
CA GLN A 74 -16.49 -2.91 1.57
C GLN A 74 -17.34 -3.90 0.79
N ARG A 75 -16.92 -4.29 -0.40
CA ARG A 75 -17.63 -5.28 -1.24
C ARG A 75 -17.41 -6.71 -0.75
N GLY A 76 -16.26 -6.95 -0.18
CA GLY A 76 -15.87 -8.26 0.29
C GLY A 76 -16.33 -8.51 1.69
#